data_eb2042dc6036706e3087ef8cb34aeb1e
#
_entry.id   eb2042dc6036706e3087ef8cb34aeb1e
#
_cell.length_a   1.000
_cell.length_b   1.000
_cell.length_c   1.000
_cell.angle_alpha   90.00
_cell.angle_beta   90.00
_cell.angle_gamma   90.00
#
_symmetry.space_group_name_H-M   'P 1'
#
loop_
_entity.id
_entity.type
_entity.pdbx_description
1 polymer ?
#
loop_
_entity_poly.entity_id
_entity_poly.type
_entity_poly.pdbx_seq_one_letter_code
_entity_poly.pdbx_strand_id
1 'polypeptide(L)'
;LDNLDGTIKKRKDSKLKYQYSVFQKSERDFAFIIDKDFKSQKLIEVIYAVDKDLIRDVKVFDIYEGENIAEGQKSIALNVIIQSSEKTLRDEDLDKINKLIISTVEEKTGAKIRS
;
A
#
# COMPACT_ATOMS: atom_id res chain seq x y z
N LEU A 1 -12.69 32.60 -13.60
CA LEU A 1 -12.68 32.47 -12.61
C LEU A 1 -12.81 32.12 -12.13
N ASP A 2 -12.76 32.30 -12.96
CA ASP A 2 -12.79 32.10 -12.11
C ASP A 2 -12.93 31.81 -11.66
N ASN A 3 -12.57 31.88 -12.41
CA ASN A 3 -12.50 31.71 -11.58
C ASN A 3 -12.66 31.46 -11.21
N LEU A 4 -12.11 31.42 -11.96
CA LEU A 4 -11.99 31.17 -11.25
C LEU A 4 -12.17 30.97 -10.97
N ASP A 5 -11.89 31.11 -11.64
CA ASP A 5 -11.89 30.95 -11.04
C ASP A 5 -11.91 30.53 -10.73
N GLY A 6 -11.60 30.54 -11.67
CA GLY A 6 -11.30 30.38 -10.97
C GLY A 6 -11.35 29.91 -10.90
N THR A 7 -10.86 29.93 -11.36
CA THR A 7 -10.77 29.67 -10.88
C THR A 7 -10.85 29.10 -10.92
N ILE A 8 -10.50 29.09 -11.69
CA ILE A 8 -10.40 28.67 -11.32
C ILE A 8 -10.21 28.29 -11.57
N LYS A 9 -9.76 28.27 -12.25
CA LYS A 9 -9.49 28.00 -12.02
C LYS A 9 -9.30 27.53 -12.03
N LYS A 10 -9.08 27.46 -12.60
CA LYS A 10 -8.78 27.07 -12.17
C LYS A 10 -8.89 26.56 -12.44
N ARG A 11 -8.72 26.54 -13.10
CA ARG A 11 -8.71 26.08 -12.88
C ARG A 11 -8.70 25.37 -13.46
N LYS A 12 -8.53 25.43 -13.93
CA LYS A 12 -8.64 24.63 -14.18
C LYS A 12 -8.01 23.68 -14.42
N ASP A 13 -7.55 22.99 -15.12
CA ASP A 13 -6.89 22.01 -14.90
C ASP A 13 -6.87 21.03 -13.80
N SER A 14 -7.21 20.91 -13.04
CA SER A 14 -7.26 20.14 -11.85
C SER A 14 -8.25 19.00 -11.89
N LYS A 15 -8.77 18.68 -13.02
CA LYS A 15 -9.72 17.58 -13.17
C LYS A 15 -9.12 16.25 -12.80
N LEU A 16 -7.86 16.02 -13.13
CA LEU A 16 -7.20 14.76 -12.79
C LEU A 16 -7.10 14.56 -11.31
N LYS A 17 -6.93 15.61 -10.55
CA LYS A 17 -6.87 15.52 -9.10
C LYS A 17 -8.20 15.06 -8.51
N TYR A 18 -9.28 15.49 -9.10
CA TYR A 18 -10.61 15.13 -8.61
C TYR A 18 -10.96 13.68 -8.85
N GLN A 19 -10.36 13.06 -9.84
CA GLN A 19 -10.62 11.65 -10.12
C GLN A 19 -10.27 10.76 -8.93
N TYR A 20 -9.24 11.10 -8.19
CA TYR A 20 -8.85 10.31 -7.04
C TYR A 20 -9.79 10.45 -5.87
N SER A 21 -10.53 11.54 -5.78
CA SER A 21 -11.45 11.75 -4.69
C SER A 21 -12.83 11.15 -4.96
N VAL A 22 -13.09 10.74 -6.21
CA VAL A 22 -14.39 10.15 -6.58
C VAL A 22 -14.54 8.76 -6.00
N PHE A 23 -13.46 7.98 -5.98
CA PHE A 23 -13.52 6.60 -5.52
C PHE A 23 -12.90 6.48 -4.15
N GLN A 24 -13.55 5.69 -3.30
CA GLN A 24 -13.13 5.51 -1.93
C GLN A 24 -11.82 4.73 -1.88
N LYS A 25 -10.90 5.19 -1.06
CA LYS A 25 -9.67 4.45 -0.83
C LYS A 25 -9.87 3.46 0.31
N SER A 26 -9.13 2.37 0.24
CA SER A 26 -9.14 1.32 1.26
C SER A 26 -7.75 1.21 1.86
N GLU A 27 -7.69 0.84 3.14
CA GLU A 27 -6.43 0.65 3.82
C GLU A 27 -6.34 -0.78 4.33
N ARG A 28 -5.14 -1.34 4.28
CA ARG A 28 -4.88 -2.66 4.83
C ARG A 28 -3.56 -2.64 5.57
N ASP A 29 -3.56 -3.24 6.74
CA ASP A 29 -2.35 -3.40 7.54
C ASP A 29 -1.82 -4.80 7.36
N PHE A 30 -0.51 -4.90 7.18
CA PHE A 30 0.18 -6.18 7.08
C PHE A 30 1.34 -6.19 8.05
N ALA A 31 1.63 -7.34 8.63
CA ALA A 31 2.83 -7.54 9.40
C ALA A 31 3.55 -8.76 8.83
N PHE A 32 4.82 -8.58 8.50
CA PHE A 32 5.65 -9.65 7.94
C PHE A 32 6.83 -9.94 8.84
N ILE A 33 7.14 -11.21 8.97
CA ILE A 33 8.37 -11.66 9.66
C ILE A 33 9.42 -11.87 8.59
N ILE A 34 10.57 -11.23 8.76
CA ILE A 34 11.63 -11.24 7.76
C ILE A 34 12.98 -11.13 8.46
N ASP A 35 14.07 -11.44 7.75
CA ASP A 35 15.41 -11.30 8.28
C ASP A 35 15.62 -9.87 8.80
N LYS A 36 16.28 -9.78 9.95
CA LYS A 36 16.52 -8.47 10.56
C LYS A 36 17.37 -7.55 9.70
N ASP A 37 18.21 -8.12 8.83
CA ASP A 37 19.08 -7.33 7.95
C ASP A 37 18.39 -6.90 6.65
N PHE A 38 17.18 -7.37 6.41
CA PHE A 38 16.44 -7.01 5.20
C PHE A 38 15.96 -5.56 5.31
N LYS A 39 16.18 -4.79 4.25
CA LYS A 39 15.84 -3.37 4.27
C LYS A 39 14.36 -3.16 4.01
N SER A 40 13.74 -2.35 4.86
CA SER A 40 12.31 -2.01 4.73
C SER A 40 11.99 -1.40 3.37
N GLN A 41 12.89 -0.59 2.83
CA GLN A 41 12.70 0.03 1.53
C GLN A 41 12.49 -1.00 0.43
N LYS A 42 13.24 -2.10 0.50
CA LYS A 42 13.11 -3.18 -0.48
C LYS A 42 11.72 -3.83 -0.41
N LEU A 43 11.23 -4.02 0.80
CA LEU A 43 9.90 -4.58 1.02
C LEU A 43 8.82 -3.65 0.44
N ILE A 44 8.97 -2.35 0.67
CA ILE A 44 8.06 -1.36 0.12
C ILE A 44 8.04 -1.44 -1.42
N GLU A 45 9.21 -1.54 -2.04
CA GLU A 45 9.32 -1.64 -3.50
C GLU A 45 8.62 -2.89 -4.04
N VAL A 46 8.78 -4.01 -3.36
CA VAL A 46 8.14 -5.26 -3.77
C VAL A 46 6.62 -5.12 -3.73
N ILE A 47 6.10 -4.49 -2.68
CA ILE A 47 4.65 -4.30 -2.54
C ILE A 47 4.11 -3.37 -3.63
N TYR A 48 4.77 -2.25 -3.89
CA TYR A 48 4.34 -1.35 -4.96
C TYR A 48 4.32 -2.04 -6.31
N ALA A 49 5.25 -2.95 -6.56
CA ALA A 49 5.34 -3.64 -7.83
C ALA A 49 4.22 -4.66 -8.05
N VAL A 50 3.46 -5.01 -7.00
CA VAL A 50 2.34 -5.95 -7.12
C VAL A 50 1.26 -5.38 -8.04
N ASP A 51 0.91 -4.12 -7.84
CA ASP A 51 -0.07 -3.44 -8.69
C ASP A 51 0.12 -1.93 -8.58
N LYS A 52 0.83 -1.38 -9.54
CA LYS A 52 1.19 0.04 -9.53
C LYS A 52 -0.02 0.95 -9.70
N ASP A 53 -1.10 0.44 -10.28
CA ASP A 53 -2.29 1.26 -10.50
C ASP A 53 -3.17 1.34 -9.25
N LEU A 54 -3.24 0.25 -8.49
CA LEU A 54 -4.12 0.18 -7.33
C LEU A 54 -3.43 0.59 -6.04
N ILE A 55 -2.15 0.28 -5.89
CA ILE A 55 -1.43 0.58 -4.65
C ILE A 55 -0.95 2.02 -4.70
N ARG A 56 -1.53 2.87 -3.84
CA ARG A 56 -1.25 4.30 -3.82
C ARG A 56 -0.17 4.70 -2.85
N ASP A 57 -0.07 3.98 -1.74
CA ASP A 57 0.93 4.31 -0.73
C ASP A 57 1.24 3.07 0.11
N VAL A 58 2.49 2.97 0.54
CA VAL A 58 2.94 1.90 1.43
C VAL A 58 3.82 2.54 2.48
N LYS A 59 3.42 2.42 3.75
CA LYS A 59 4.16 3.01 4.86
C LYS A 59 4.48 1.98 5.92
N VAL A 60 5.73 1.95 6.35
CA VAL A 60 6.12 1.17 7.52
C VAL A 60 5.78 2.01 8.74
N PHE A 61 4.98 1.47 9.65
CA PHE A 61 4.64 2.19 10.87
C PHE A 61 5.19 1.55 12.13
N ASP A 62 5.75 0.34 12.02
CA ASP A 62 6.36 -0.31 13.16
C ASP A 62 7.37 -1.34 12.71
N ILE A 63 8.47 -1.45 13.46
CA ILE A 63 9.47 -2.51 13.26
C ILE A 63 9.78 -3.04 14.65
N TYR A 64 9.62 -4.36 14.83
CA TYR A 64 9.73 -4.99 16.14
C TYR A 64 10.68 -6.17 16.11
N GLU A 65 11.57 -6.23 17.09
CA GLU A 65 12.41 -7.40 17.36
C GLU A 65 12.21 -7.73 18.84
N GLY A 66 12.32 -9.01 19.17
CA GLY A 66 12.22 -9.41 20.57
C GLY A 66 11.33 -10.60 20.78
N GLU A 67 10.51 -10.56 21.82
CA GLU A 67 9.66 -11.69 22.20
C GLU A 67 8.72 -12.08 21.07
N ASN A 68 8.54 -13.36 20.88
CA ASN A 68 7.68 -13.95 19.86
C ASN A 68 8.20 -13.78 18.43
N ILE A 69 9.39 -13.22 18.29
CA ILE A 69 10.07 -13.12 16.99
C ILE A 69 11.34 -13.94 17.08
N ALA A 70 11.58 -14.79 16.10
CA ALA A 70 12.76 -15.65 16.08
C ALA A 70 14.04 -14.80 16.06
N GLU A 71 15.08 -15.32 16.67
CA GLU A 71 16.37 -14.64 16.66
C GLU A 71 16.86 -14.48 15.22
N GLY A 72 17.35 -13.29 14.90
CA GLY A 72 17.79 -12.98 13.54
C GLY A 72 16.68 -12.50 12.64
N GLN A 73 15.48 -12.33 13.17
CA GLN A 73 14.33 -11.86 12.41
C GLN A 73 13.70 -10.64 13.04
N LYS A 74 12.83 -9.98 12.29
CA LYS A 74 12.06 -8.83 12.78
C LYS A 74 10.67 -8.87 12.17
N SER A 75 9.74 -8.18 12.81
CA SER A 75 8.41 -7.97 12.29
C SER A 75 8.33 -6.55 11.74
N ILE A 76 7.90 -6.41 10.48
CA ILE A 76 7.68 -5.10 9.87
C ILE A 76 6.20 -4.94 9.66
N ALA A 77 5.60 -3.93 10.26
CA ALA A 77 4.19 -3.62 10.10
C ALA A 77 4.04 -2.47 9.12
N LEU A 78 3.20 -2.68 8.11
CA LEU A 78 2.99 -1.71 7.04
C LEU A 78 1.51 -1.41 6.87
N ASN A 79 1.24 -0.19 6.45
CA ASN A 79 -0.07 0.22 6.02
C ASN A 79 -0.03 0.43 4.51
N VAL A 80 -0.96 -0.21 3.80
CA VAL A 80 -1.05 -0.13 2.35
C VAL A 80 -2.36 0.55 1.99
N ILE A 81 -2.29 1.60 1.19
CA ILE A 81 -3.47 2.31 0.70
C ILE A 81 -3.74 1.87 -0.72
N ILE A 82 -4.96 1.41 -0.95
CA ILE A 82 -5.41 0.85 -2.21
C ILE A 82 -6.57 1.68 -2.73
N GLN A 83 -6.47 2.13 -3.97
CA GLN A 83 -7.53 2.94 -4.58
C GLN A 83 -7.46 2.82 -6.09
N SER A 84 -8.60 2.53 -6.72
CA SER A 84 -8.70 2.53 -8.17
C SER A 84 -9.06 3.93 -8.64
N SER A 85 -8.55 4.33 -9.79
CA SER A 85 -8.95 5.56 -10.47
C SER A 85 -10.15 5.34 -11.39
N GLU A 86 -10.62 4.10 -11.52
CA GLU A 86 -11.66 3.75 -12.48
C GLU A 86 -12.96 3.29 -11.85
N LYS A 87 -12.89 2.75 -10.62
CA LYS A 87 -14.08 2.19 -9.98
C LYS A 87 -13.89 2.10 -8.48
N THR A 88 -15.01 1.95 -7.76
CA THR A 88 -14.95 1.62 -6.34
C THR A 88 -14.65 0.13 -6.21
N LEU A 89 -13.64 -0.20 -5.42
CA LEU A 89 -13.24 -1.59 -5.22
C LEU A 89 -14.20 -2.29 -4.27
N ARG A 90 -14.53 -3.52 -4.59
CA ARG A 90 -15.40 -4.36 -3.75
C ARG A 90 -14.53 -5.22 -2.84
N ASP A 91 -15.17 -5.82 -1.84
CA ASP A 91 -14.47 -6.71 -0.91
C ASP A 91 -13.73 -7.83 -1.62
N GLU A 92 -14.31 -8.39 -2.66
CA GLU A 92 -13.65 -9.47 -3.41
C GLU A 92 -12.43 -8.97 -4.17
N ASP A 93 -12.45 -7.73 -4.66
CA ASP A 93 -11.29 -7.11 -5.31
C ASP A 93 -10.17 -6.91 -4.30
N LEU A 94 -10.53 -6.44 -3.09
CA LEU A 94 -9.58 -6.23 -2.03
C LEU A 94 -8.97 -7.52 -1.53
N ASP A 95 -9.77 -8.58 -1.44
CA ASP A 95 -9.27 -9.90 -1.04
C ASP A 95 -8.25 -10.41 -2.04
N LYS A 96 -8.50 -10.22 -3.33
CA LYS A 96 -7.57 -10.66 -4.37
C LYS A 96 -6.25 -9.93 -4.27
N ILE A 97 -6.29 -8.61 -4.11
CA ILE A 97 -5.04 -7.83 -4.02
C ILE A 97 -4.30 -8.15 -2.73
N ASN A 98 -5.01 -8.38 -1.63
CA ASN A 98 -4.39 -8.77 -0.37
C ASN A 98 -3.64 -10.09 -0.51
N LYS A 99 -4.27 -11.08 -1.11
CA LYS A 99 -3.63 -12.39 -1.32
C LYS A 99 -2.43 -12.27 -2.24
N LEU A 100 -2.55 -11.45 -3.27
CA LEU A 100 -1.46 -11.25 -4.20
C LEU A 100 -0.28 -10.56 -3.53
N ILE A 101 -0.53 -9.56 -2.68
CA ILE A 101 0.52 -8.88 -1.93
C ILE A 101 1.24 -9.89 -1.04
N ILE A 102 0.50 -10.67 -0.28
CA ILE A 102 1.09 -11.65 0.66
C ILE A 102 1.93 -12.67 -0.10
N SER A 103 1.37 -13.27 -1.15
CA SER A 103 2.09 -14.30 -1.88
C SER A 103 3.32 -13.75 -2.60
N THR A 104 3.24 -12.54 -3.14
CA THR A 104 4.36 -11.92 -3.83
C THR A 104 5.48 -11.59 -2.86
N VAL A 105 5.14 -11.04 -1.69
CA VAL A 105 6.13 -10.72 -0.68
C VAL A 105 6.81 -11.99 -0.19
N GLU A 106 6.04 -13.04 0.08
CA GLU A 106 6.61 -14.30 0.54
C GLU A 106 7.54 -14.92 -0.49
N GLU A 107 7.15 -14.86 -1.74
CA GLU A 107 7.93 -15.43 -2.83
C GLU A 107 9.22 -14.64 -3.09
N LYS A 108 9.13 -13.32 -3.08
CA LYS A 108 10.25 -12.47 -3.49
C LYS A 108 11.23 -12.14 -2.37
N THR A 109 10.76 -12.14 -1.13
CA THR A 109 11.62 -11.74 -0.01
C THR A 109 11.85 -12.85 1.01
N GLY A 110 11.08 -13.93 0.94
CA GLY A 110 11.13 -14.97 1.94
C GLY A 110 10.43 -14.61 3.24
N ALA A 111 9.82 -13.45 3.30
CA ALA A 111 9.06 -13.04 4.49
C ALA A 111 7.82 -13.90 4.65
N LYS A 112 7.27 -13.92 5.87
CA LYS A 112 6.02 -14.62 6.15
C LYS A 112 5.05 -13.68 6.83
N ILE A 113 3.78 -13.79 6.44
CA ILE A 113 2.76 -12.98 7.07
C ILE A 113 2.63 -13.36 8.55
N ARG A 114 2.53 -12.36 9.39
CA ARG A 114 2.31 -12.54 10.82
C ARG A 114 0.83 -12.31 11.08
N SER A 115 0.17 -13.34 11.48
CA SER A 115 -1.27 -13.22 11.74
C SER A 115 -1.59 -13.42 13.21
#